data_b17eb8470da5ff3c4d3d58450b96e1a2
#
_entry.id   b17eb8470da5ff3c4d3d58450b96e1a2
#
_cell.length_a   1.000
_cell.length_b   1.000
_cell.length_c   1.000
_cell.angle_alpha   90.00
_cell.angle_beta   90.00
_cell.angle_gamma   90.00
#
_symmetry.space_group_name_H-M   'P 1'
#
loop_
_entity.id
_entity.type
_entity.pdbx_description
1 polymer ?
#
loop_
_entity_poly.entity_id
_entity_poly.type
_entity_poly.pdbx_seq_one_letter_code
_entity_poly.pdbx_strand_id
1 'polypeptide(L)'
;MVKETPYSFLLAIDGSTHANRAAAYLAGHAARLRPCEVHLVKVLTLRMAALLTPQQQSLLRGADSDTAPARRMLDAAGIDYRFHCEWGNPSDRIIDLVRSQGCEEVVVGSRGMSALESFAFGSVAYKIVHLSPVPVTVVPNPTEAHKLGVEDRDGIHRILLAVDGSSPAAKAVDYVCSLRDARIPVGVQLLSVQIPIASRNVQRFVPQDTIDAYYRAEGEEALDAAKKSLQEAGLAFDEHILIGHPGQTIVSQASHWRCSRIVMGTRGLGALANVMIGSTALQVMHLSQMPVTLVK
;
A
#
# COMPACT_ATOMS: atom_id res chain seq x y z
N MET A 1 24.75 -9.87 9.31
CA MET A 1 24.46 -10.96 8.35
C MET A 1 23.17 -10.57 7.64
N VAL A 2 23.24 -10.24 6.35
CA VAL A 2 22.08 -9.97 5.51
C VAL A 2 21.23 -11.24 5.52
N LYS A 3 19.93 -11.12 5.79
CA LYS A 3 18.97 -12.23 5.75
C LYS A 3 19.00 -12.79 4.32
N GLU A 4 19.62 -13.93 4.10
CA GLU A 4 19.69 -14.59 2.77
C GLU A 4 18.33 -15.08 2.27
N THR A 5 17.28 -15.05 3.13
CA THR A 5 15.94 -15.45 2.75
C THR A 5 15.26 -14.34 1.94
N PRO A 6 14.72 -14.65 0.75
CA PRO A 6 13.99 -13.69 -0.05
C PRO A 6 12.76 -13.17 0.71
N TYR A 7 12.41 -11.91 0.47
CA TYR A 7 11.20 -11.30 1.03
C TYR A 7 9.95 -11.90 0.37
N SER A 8 9.02 -12.39 1.17
CA SER A 8 7.89 -13.17 0.67
C SER A 8 6.65 -12.30 0.45
N PHE A 9 6.25 -12.15 -0.82
CA PHE A 9 5.02 -11.45 -1.20
C PHE A 9 3.88 -12.41 -1.48
N LEU A 10 2.65 -12.02 -1.13
CA LEU A 10 1.46 -12.62 -1.69
C LEU A 10 0.85 -11.69 -2.74
N LEU A 11 0.65 -12.18 -3.95
CA LEU A 11 0.01 -11.47 -5.06
C LEU A 11 -1.34 -12.11 -5.39
N ALA A 12 -2.43 -11.37 -5.17
CA ALA A 12 -3.78 -11.86 -5.49
C ALA A 12 -4.19 -11.48 -6.92
N ILE A 13 -4.57 -12.50 -7.71
CA ILE A 13 -4.95 -12.36 -9.12
C ILE A 13 -6.33 -12.93 -9.35
N ASP A 14 -7.16 -12.17 -10.05
CA ASP A 14 -8.50 -12.59 -10.52
C ASP A 14 -8.69 -12.47 -12.04
N GLY A 15 -7.62 -12.11 -12.77
CA GLY A 15 -7.64 -11.88 -14.21
C GLY A 15 -8.03 -10.44 -14.62
N SER A 16 -8.42 -9.60 -13.68
CA SER A 16 -8.75 -8.19 -13.95
C SER A 16 -7.52 -7.38 -14.35
N THR A 17 -7.76 -6.27 -15.04
CA THR A 17 -6.71 -5.27 -15.35
C THR A 17 -6.02 -4.74 -14.11
N HIS A 18 -6.75 -4.59 -13.01
CA HIS A 18 -6.21 -4.11 -11.73
C HIS A 18 -5.27 -5.13 -11.09
N ALA A 19 -5.62 -6.41 -11.13
CA ALA A 19 -4.77 -7.49 -10.65
C ALA A 19 -3.49 -7.61 -11.51
N ASN A 20 -3.61 -7.49 -12.83
CA ASN A 20 -2.44 -7.49 -13.72
C ASN A 20 -1.50 -6.28 -13.46
N ARG A 21 -2.04 -5.14 -13.06
CA ARG A 21 -1.23 -3.98 -12.65
C ARG A 21 -0.53 -4.21 -11.32
N ALA A 22 -1.17 -4.89 -10.38
CA ALA A 22 -0.52 -5.31 -9.15
C ALA A 22 0.69 -6.23 -9.45
N ALA A 23 0.53 -7.14 -10.43
CA ALA A 23 1.63 -7.97 -10.91
C ALA A 23 2.74 -7.14 -11.57
N ALA A 24 2.39 -6.18 -12.43
CA ALA A 24 3.37 -5.30 -13.08
C ALA A 24 4.12 -4.42 -12.07
N TYR A 25 3.41 -3.89 -11.06
CA TYR A 25 4.03 -3.15 -9.96
C TYR A 25 5.04 -4.03 -9.21
N LEU A 26 4.66 -5.23 -8.83
CA LEU A 26 5.53 -6.14 -8.09
C LEU A 26 6.75 -6.50 -8.93
N ALA A 27 6.56 -6.89 -10.19
CA ALA A 27 7.63 -7.24 -11.10
C ALA A 27 8.61 -6.09 -11.39
N GLY A 28 8.08 -4.87 -11.57
CA GLY A 28 8.89 -3.71 -11.92
C GLY A 28 9.54 -3.01 -10.71
N HIS A 29 8.99 -3.18 -9.52
CA HIS A 29 9.29 -2.32 -8.37
C HIS A 29 9.84 -3.10 -7.17
N ALA A 30 9.09 -4.07 -6.65
CA ALA A 30 9.48 -4.76 -5.43
C ALA A 30 10.79 -5.56 -5.60
N ALA A 31 10.96 -6.22 -6.74
CA ALA A 31 12.17 -6.98 -7.04
C ALA A 31 13.44 -6.13 -7.15
N ARG A 32 13.29 -4.85 -7.52
CA ARG A 32 14.43 -3.92 -7.58
C ARG A 32 14.91 -3.50 -6.19
N LEU A 33 14.02 -3.51 -5.20
CA LEU A 33 14.36 -3.14 -3.83
C LEU A 33 15.12 -4.25 -3.10
N ARG A 34 14.68 -5.50 -3.24
CA ARG A 34 15.27 -6.64 -2.52
C ARG A 34 15.01 -7.98 -3.22
N PRO A 35 15.80 -9.04 -2.93
CA PRO A 35 15.46 -10.39 -3.36
C PRO A 35 14.07 -10.73 -2.84
N CYS A 36 13.20 -11.28 -3.70
CA CYS A 36 11.85 -11.64 -3.31
C CYS A 36 11.38 -12.93 -3.97
N GLU A 37 10.45 -13.61 -3.31
CA GLU A 37 9.62 -14.69 -3.87
C GLU A 37 8.15 -14.28 -3.81
N VAL A 38 7.33 -14.85 -4.68
CA VAL A 38 5.92 -14.50 -4.80
C VAL A 38 5.03 -15.71 -4.64
N HIS A 39 4.08 -15.66 -3.72
CA HIS A 39 2.94 -16.55 -3.67
C HIS A 39 1.81 -15.95 -4.53
N LEU A 40 1.68 -16.44 -5.76
CA LEU A 40 0.65 -16.00 -6.70
C LEU A 40 -0.64 -16.78 -6.41
N VAL A 41 -1.71 -16.11 -5.98
CA VAL A 41 -2.97 -16.77 -5.62
C VAL A 41 -4.12 -16.36 -6.52
N LYS A 42 -4.85 -17.35 -7.02
CA LYS A 42 -6.17 -17.21 -7.64
C LYS A 42 -7.20 -17.88 -6.75
N VAL A 43 -8.27 -17.17 -6.39
CA VAL A 43 -9.36 -17.75 -5.60
C VAL A 43 -10.61 -17.87 -6.46
N LEU A 44 -11.11 -19.10 -6.60
CA LEU A 44 -12.33 -19.44 -7.27
C LEU A 44 -13.50 -19.40 -6.30
N THR A 45 -14.54 -18.64 -6.62
CA THR A 45 -15.68 -18.49 -5.69
C THR A 45 -16.61 -19.72 -5.76
N LEU A 46 -17.28 -20.02 -4.65
CA LEU A 46 -18.27 -21.10 -4.58
C LEU A 46 -19.43 -20.93 -5.59
N ARG A 47 -19.75 -19.68 -5.98
CA ARG A 47 -20.71 -19.42 -7.05
C ARG A 47 -20.26 -20.00 -8.38
N MET A 48 -18.96 -19.90 -8.70
CA MET A 48 -18.38 -20.53 -9.89
C MET A 48 -18.39 -22.05 -9.78
N ALA A 49 -18.06 -22.59 -8.59
CA ALA A 49 -18.06 -24.02 -8.34
C ALA A 49 -19.43 -24.67 -8.56
N ALA A 50 -20.50 -24.02 -8.12
CA ALA A 50 -21.89 -24.52 -8.25
C ALA A 50 -22.40 -24.59 -9.70
N LEU A 51 -21.76 -23.87 -10.63
CA LEU A 51 -22.12 -23.82 -12.04
C LEU A 51 -21.31 -24.79 -12.91
N LEU A 52 -20.35 -25.51 -12.33
CA LEU A 52 -19.34 -26.29 -13.06
C LEU A 52 -19.36 -27.77 -12.64
N THR A 53 -19.17 -28.67 -13.60
CA THR A 53 -18.92 -30.07 -13.32
C THR A 53 -17.55 -30.28 -12.65
N PRO A 54 -17.32 -31.38 -11.90
CA PRO A 54 -16.01 -31.67 -11.30
C PRO A 54 -14.85 -31.65 -12.29
N GLN A 55 -15.08 -32.10 -13.55
CA GLN A 55 -14.09 -32.05 -14.62
C GLN A 55 -13.75 -30.59 -15.01
N GLN A 56 -14.76 -29.72 -15.15
CA GLN A 56 -14.58 -28.31 -15.44
C GLN A 56 -13.88 -27.57 -14.28
N GLN A 57 -14.19 -27.96 -13.03
CA GLN A 57 -13.49 -27.42 -11.84
C GLN A 57 -12.00 -27.79 -11.84
N SER A 58 -11.67 -29.04 -12.25
CA SER A 58 -10.28 -29.49 -12.40
C SER A 58 -9.55 -28.75 -13.52
N LEU A 59 -10.21 -28.52 -14.65
CA LEU A 59 -9.66 -27.73 -15.77
C LEU A 59 -9.41 -26.26 -15.34
N LEU A 60 -10.32 -25.66 -14.57
CA LEU A 60 -10.14 -24.28 -14.08
C LEU A 60 -8.99 -24.12 -13.06
N ARG A 61 -8.67 -25.16 -12.30
CA ARG A 61 -7.47 -25.16 -11.44
C ARG A 61 -6.19 -25.09 -12.27
N GLY A 62 -6.19 -25.67 -13.47
CA GLY A 62 -5.09 -25.66 -14.43
C GLY A 62 -5.18 -24.55 -15.49
N ALA A 63 -6.33 -23.87 -15.62
CA ALA A 63 -6.56 -22.91 -16.70
C ALA A 63 -5.77 -21.62 -16.46
N ASP A 64 -4.76 -21.42 -17.26
CA ASP A 64 -3.76 -20.36 -17.17
C ASP A 64 -4.21 -19.00 -17.72
N SER A 65 -5.38 -18.91 -18.38
CA SER A 65 -5.75 -17.69 -19.13
C SER A 65 -5.73 -16.43 -18.29
N ASP A 66 -6.26 -16.49 -17.05
CA ASP A 66 -6.41 -15.31 -16.19
C ASP A 66 -5.13 -14.97 -15.44
N THR A 67 -4.26 -15.96 -15.20
CA THR A 67 -3.00 -15.77 -14.47
C THR A 67 -1.80 -15.64 -15.40
N ALA A 68 -1.93 -16.03 -16.67
CA ALA A 68 -0.85 -16.01 -17.65
C ALA A 68 -0.18 -14.61 -17.83
N PRO A 69 -0.92 -13.48 -17.84
CA PRO A 69 -0.27 -12.18 -17.92
C PRO A 69 0.63 -11.90 -16.71
N ALA A 70 0.15 -12.18 -15.48
CA ALA A 70 0.92 -11.98 -14.26
C ALA A 70 2.16 -12.89 -14.23
N ARG A 71 2.03 -14.17 -14.58
CA ARG A 71 3.16 -15.10 -14.65
C ARG A 71 4.22 -14.61 -15.62
N ARG A 72 3.84 -14.21 -16.85
CA ARG A 72 4.79 -13.67 -17.83
C ARG A 72 5.54 -12.45 -17.31
N MET A 73 4.88 -11.58 -16.52
CA MET A 73 5.52 -10.40 -15.92
C MET A 73 6.55 -10.80 -14.86
N LEU A 74 6.23 -11.79 -14.02
CA LEU A 74 7.15 -12.32 -13.00
C LEU A 74 8.33 -13.05 -13.66
N ASP A 75 8.07 -13.90 -14.65
CA ASP A 75 9.11 -14.60 -15.42
C ASP A 75 10.07 -13.62 -16.09
N ALA A 76 9.53 -12.59 -16.75
CA ALA A 76 10.34 -11.54 -17.41
C ALA A 76 11.18 -10.73 -16.41
N ALA A 77 10.73 -10.60 -15.17
CA ALA A 77 11.48 -9.94 -14.09
C ALA A 77 12.44 -10.88 -13.36
N GLY A 78 12.48 -12.18 -13.70
CA GLY A 78 13.31 -13.18 -13.03
C GLY A 78 12.90 -13.43 -11.57
N ILE A 79 11.61 -13.29 -11.25
CA ILE A 79 11.07 -13.49 -9.91
C ILE A 79 10.52 -14.91 -9.78
N ASP A 80 11.04 -15.64 -8.80
CA ASP A 80 10.50 -16.96 -8.45
C ASP A 80 9.11 -16.83 -7.84
N TYR A 81 8.18 -17.69 -8.28
CA TYR A 81 6.84 -17.70 -7.72
C TYR A 81 6.28 -19.11 -7.54
N ARG A 82 5.38 -19.24 -6.56
CA ARG A 82 4.56 -20.44 -6.33
C ARG A 82 3.10 -20.10 -6.60
N PHE A 83 2.46 -20.89 -7.45
CA PHE A 83 1.05 -20.68 -7.79
C PHE A 83 0.13 -21.46 -6.85
N HIS A 84 -0.88 -20.77 -6.32
CA HIS A 84 -1.95 -21.32 -5.48
C HIS A 84 -3.30 -21.09 -6.14
N CYS A 85 -4.12 -22.13 -6.22
CA CYS A 85 -5.49 -22.05 -6.68
C CYS A 85 -6.42 -22.56 -5.60
N GLU A 86 -7.14 -21.64 -4.96
CA GLU A 86 -7.96 -21.89 -3.80
C GLU A 86 -9.45 -21.77 -4.13
N TRP A 87 -10.30 -22.49 -3.37
CA TRP A 87 -11.74 -22.37 -3.43
C TRP A 87 -12.26 -21.68 -2.17
N GLY A 88 -13.17 -20.71 -2.34
CA GLY A 88 -13.84 -20.08 -1.21
C GLY A 88 -14.07 -18.59 -1.33
N ASN A 89 -14.13 -17.94 -0.19
CA ASN A 89 -14.19 -16.48 -0.11
C ASN A 89 -12.78 -15.92 -0.38
N PRO A 90 -12.61 -15.00 -1.36
CA PRO A 90 -11.29 -14.51 -1.73
C PRO A 90 -10.51 -13.90 -0.57
N SER A 91 -11.14 -13.02 0.23
CA SER A 91 -10.43 -12.38 1.34
C SER A 91 -9.96 -13.38 2.40
N ASP A 92 -10.80 -14.38 2.72
CA ASP A 92 -10.47 -15.36 3.76
C ASP A 92 -9.32 -16.27 3.30
N ARG A 93 -9.38 -16.78 2.06
CA ARG A 93 -8.33 -17.64 1.51
C ARG A 93 -6.99 -16.92 1.36
N ILE A 94 -7.03 -15.65 0.96
CA ILE A 94 -5.81 -14.82 0.86
C ILE A 94 -5.18 -14.66 2.25
N ILE A 95 -5.97 -14.35 3.29
CA ILE A 95 -5.45 -14.18 4.65
C ILE A 95 -4.94 -15.50 5.24
N ASP A 96 -5.64 -16.62 4.99
CA ASP A 96 -5.17 -17.94 5.40
C ASP A 96 -3.82 -18.27 4.77
N LEU A 97 -3.66 -17.96 3.48
CA LEU A 97 -2.43 -18.22 2.75
C LEU A 97 -1.29 -17.33 3.25
N VAL A 98 -1.54 -16.04 3.53
CA VAL A 98 -0.55 -15.15 4.17
C VAL A 98 0.02 -15.77 5.43
N ARG A 99 -0.84 -16.29 6.30
CA ARG A 99 -0.43 -16.91 7.56
C ARG A 99 0.31 -18.23 7.35
N SER A 100 -0.22 -19.11 6.50
CA SER A 100 0.32 -20.45 6.30
C SER A 100 1.65 -20.46 5.53
N GLN A 101 1.86 -19.51 4.63
CA GLN A 101 3.11 -19.38 3.86
C GLN A 101 4.10 -18.40 4.47
N GLY A 102 3.72 -17.67 5.53
CA GLY A 102 4.58 -16.70 6.20
C GLY A 102 4.89 -15.49 5.30
N CYS A 103 3.94 -15.08 4.46
CA CYS A 103 4.15 -13.90 3.61
C CYS A 103 4.31 -12.64 4.45
N GLU A 104 5.21 -11.76 4.01
CA GLU A 104 5.57 -10.53 4.73
C GLU A 104 4.82 -9.30 4.21
N GLU A 105 4.24 -9.38 3.00
CA GLU A 105 3.44 -8.31 2.40
C GLU A 105 2.40 -8.88 1.42
N VAL A 106 1.23 -8.25 1.34
CA VAL A 106 0.21 -8.56 0.34
C VAL A 106 0.15 -7.45 -0.70
N VAL A 107 0.16 -7.82 -1.99
CA VAL A 107 -0.04 -6.88 -3.10
C VAL A 107 -1.35 -7.22 -3.80
N VAL A 108 -2.23 -6.23 -3.93
CA VAL A 108 -3.55 -6.40 -4.55
C VAL A 108 -3.88 -5.23 -5.46
N GLY A 109 -4.68 -5.48 -6.50
CA GLY A 109 -5.31 -4.42 -7.27
C GLY A 109 -6.40 -3.71 -6.46
N SER A 110 -6.63 -2.44 -6.72
CA SER A 110 -7.67 -1.66 -6.03
C SER A 110 -9.09 -2.15 -6.29
N ARG A 111 -9.32 -2.91 -7.40
CA ARG A 111 -10.61 -3.50 -7.78
C ARG A 111 -10.40 -4.90 -8.35
N GLY A 112 -11.48 -5.68 -8.46
CA GLY A 112 -11.53 -6.97 -9.15
C GLY A 112 -12.55 -6.98 -10.29
N MET A 113 -12.75 -8.15 -10.94
CA MET A 113 -13.66 -8.32 -12.08
C MET A 113 -15.12 -7.96 -11.81
N SER A 114 -15.57 -8.06 -10.55
CA SER A 114 -16.98 -7.84 -10.17
C SER A 114 -17.28 -6.42 -9.68
N ALA A 115 -16.32 -5.51 -9.71
CA ALA A 115 -16.52 -4.15 -9.20
C ALA A 115 -17.32 -3.31 -10.21
N LEU A 116 -18.50 -2.82 -9.78
CA LEU A 116 -19.22 -1.79 -10.50
C LEU A 116 -18.39 -0.51 -10.57
N GLU A 117 -18.44 0.20 -11.70
CA GLU A 117 -17.66 1.42 -11.94
C GLU A 117 -17.92 2.53 -10.90
N SER A 118 -19.09 2.49 -10.24
CA SER A 118 -19.50 3.46 -9.22
C SER A 118 -18.77 3.34 -7.87
N PHE A 119 -18.12 2.20 -7.58
CA PHE A 119 -17.38 2.01 -6.33
C PHE A 119 -15.88 2.23 -6.54
N ALA A 120 -15.31 3.19 -5.83
CA ALA A 120 -13.90 3.52 -5.94
C ALA A 120 -12.96 2.39 -5.48
N PHE A 121 -13.48 1.42 -4.67
CA PHE A 121 -12.68 0.35 -4.07
C PHE A 121 -13.38 -1.01 -4.13
N GLY A 122 -12.63 -2.09 -4.40
CA GLY A 122 -13.13 -3.46 -4.40
C GLY A 122 -13.34 -4.00 -2.98
N SER A 123 -14.44 -4.74 -2.78
CA SER A 123 -14.77 -5.34 -1.47
C SER A 123 -13.68 -6.30 -0.95
N VAL A 124 -12.99 -7.00 -1.85
CA VAL A 124 -11.90 -7.93 -1.51
C VAL A 124 -10.68 -7.14 -1.02
N ALA A 125 -10.22 -6.13 -1.77
CA ALA A 125 -9.10 -5.28 -1.37
C ALA A 125 -9.36 -4.60 -0.01
N TYR A 126 -10.57 -4.06 0.19
CA TYR A 126 -10.98 -3.46 1.47
C TYR A 126 -10.87 -4.45 2.63
N LYS A 127 -11.41 -5.66 2.46
CA LYS A 127 -11.35 -6.71 3.50
C LYS A 127 -9.93 -7.17 3.77
N ILE A 128 -9.08 -7.27 2.73
CA ILE A 128 -7.68 -7.65 2.89
C ILE A 128 -6.94 -6.59 3.72
N VAL A 129 -7.09 -5.30 3.41
CA VAL A 129 -6.50 -4.20 4.20
C VAL A 129 -6.95 -4.28 5.66
N HIS A 130 -8.23 -4.60 5.89
CA HIS A 130 -8.77 -4.72 7.24
C HIS A 130 -8.28 -5.95 8.00
N LEU A 131 -8.16 -7.13 7.34
CA LEU A 131 -7.91 -8.41 8.00
C LEU A 131 -6.43 -8.83 8.01
N SER A 132 -5.62 -8.27 7.12
CA SER A 132 -4.22 -8.68 6.98
C SER A 132 -3.42 -8.45 8.25
N PRO A 133 -2.63 -9.43 8.67
CA PRO A 133 -1.65 -9.27 9.74
C PRO A 133 -0.35 -8.61 9.28
N VAL A 134 -0.16 -8.46 7.97
CA VAL A 134 1.03 -7.89 7.34
C VAL A 134 0.68 -6.65 6.50
N PRO A 135 1.64 -5.80 6.14
CA PRO A 135 1.41 -4.67 5.24
C PRO A 135 0.68 -5.07 3.96
N VAL A 136 -0.19 -4.18 3.49
CA VAL A 136 -0.95 -4.38 2.25
C VAL A 136 -0.68 -3.24 1.29
N THR A 137 -0.09 -3.56 0.14
CA THR A 137 0.07 -2.61 -0.96
C THR A 137 -1.10 -2.73 -1.92
N VAL A 138 -1.87 -1.67 -2.01
CA VAL A 138 -3.00 -1.55 -2.93
C VAL A 138 -2.54 -0.76 -4.16
N VAL A 139 -2.65 -1.40 -5.33
CA VAL A 139 -2.24 -0.80 -6.61
C VAL A 139 -3.46 -0.25 -7.33
N PRO A 140 -3.55 1.08 -7.52
CA PRO A 140 -4.69 1.71 -8.17
C PRO A 140 -4.69 1.47 -9.69
N ASN A 141 -5.78 1.89 -10.33
CA ASN A 141 -5.86 2.02 -11.77
C ASN A 141 -5.54 3.49 -12.13
N PRO A 142 -4.31 3.84 -12.48
CA PRO A 142 -4.00 5.21 -12.84
C PRO A 142 -4.78 5.61 -14.11
N THR A 143 -5.15 6.87 -14.20
CA THR A 143 -5.59 7.46 -15.46
C THR A 143 -4.43 7.44 -16.46
N GLU A 144 -4.69 7.56 -17.75
CA GLU A 144 -3.67 7.48 -18.81
C GLU A 144 -2.46 8.42 -18.61
N ALA A 145 -2.67 9.51 -17.86
CA ALA A 145 -1.64 10.48 -17.52
C ALA A 145 -0.62 9.99 -16.47
N HIS A 146 -0.97 8.98 -15.66
CA HIS A 146 -0.11 8.39 -14.65
C HIS A 146 0.16 6.93 -15.00
N LYS A 147 0.86 6.68 -16.10
CA LYS A 147 1.39 5.33 -16.36
C LYS A 147 2.25 4.92 -15.18
N LEU A 148 2.06 3.67 -14.70
CA LEU A 148 2.93 3.03 -13.71
C LEU A 148 4.37 3.03 -14.24
N GLY A 149 5.09 4.02 -13.91
CA GLY A 149 6.40 4.35 -14.38
C GLY A 149 6.71 5.74 -13.88
N VAL A 150 6.59 5.98 -12.58
CA VAL A 150 7.57 6.87 -11.97
C VAL A 150 8.85 6.06 -12.06
N GLU A 151 9.47 6.09 -13.26
CA GLU A 151 10.86 5.74 -13.39
C GLU A 151 11.54 6.62 -12.34
N ASP A 152 12.26 5.97 -11.43
CA ASP A 152 13.26 6.63 -10.61
C ASP A 152 14.28 7.22 -11.58
N ARG A 153 13.95 8.39 -12.19
CA ARG A 153 14.75 9.00 -13.26
C ARG A 153 16.18 9.28 -12.82
N ASP A 154 16.38 9.33 -11.51
CA ASP A 154 17.66 9.52 -10.83
C ASP A 154 18.11 8.26 -10.06
N GLY A 155 17.42 7.14 -10.21
CA GLY A 155 17.73 5.89 -9.53
C GLY A 155 17.33 5.84 -8.05
N ILE A 156 16.63 6.86 -7.53
CA ILE A 156 16.19 6.94 -6.12
C ILE A 156 14.73 6.53 -6.01
N HIS A 157 14.44 5.56 -5.16
CA HIS A 157 13.07 5.15 -4.84
C HIS A 157 12.44 6.08 -3.81
N ARG A 158 11.61 7.03 -4.27
CA ARG A 158 10.97 8.02 -3.38
C ARG A 158 9.69 7.49 -2.78
N ILE A 159 9.61 7.54 -1.45
CA ILE A 159 8.43 7.13 -0.67
C ILE A 159 7.88 8.36 0.05
N LEU A 160 6.58 8.63 -0.06
CA LEU A 160 5.91 9.51 0.89
C LEU A 160 5.51 8.68 2.10
N LEU A 161 6.04 9.02 3.28
CA LEU A 161 5.68 8.42 4.56
C LEU A 161 4.83 9.43 5.34
N ALA A 162 3.52 9.13 5.46
CA ALA A 162 2.59 9.99 6.18
C ALA A 162 2.43 9.51 7.62
N VAL A 163 2.71 10.39 8.59
CA VAL A 163 2.65 10.10 10.03
C VAL A 163 1.84 11.15 10.78
N ASP A 164 1.20 10.72 11.86
CA ASP A 164 0.38 11.54 12.76
C ASP A 164 0.70 11.26 14.24
N GLY A 165 1.81 10.59 14.53
CA GLY A 165 2.20 10.17 15.87
C GLY A 165 1.45 8.94 16.41
N SER A 166 0.51 8.36 15.66
CA SER A 166 -0.24 7.16 16.11
C SER A 166 0.61 5.88 16.05
N SER A 167 0.19 4.85 16.82
CA SER A 167 0.84 3.54 16.79
C SER A 167 0.84 2.87 15.40
N PRO A 168 -0.22 2.92 14.57
CA PRO A 168 -0.15 2.44 13.20
C PRO A 168 0.82 3.24 12.32
N ALA A 169 0.97 4.55 12.55
CA ALA A 169 1.98 5.35 11.86
C ALA A 169 3.40 4.92 12.25
N ALA A 170 3.66 4.61 13.53
CA ALA A 170 4.95 4.08 13.96
C ALA A 170 5.29 2.76 13.25
N LYS A 171 4.34 1.84 13.10
CA LYS A 171 4.55 0.59 12.32
C LYS A 171 4.82 0.85 10.84
N ALA A 172 4.23 1.90 10.26
CA ALA A 172 4.54 2.32 8.91
C ALA A 172 5.99 2.83 8.79
N VAL A 173 6.49 3.52 9.82
CA VAL A 173 7.91 3.89 9.93
C VAL A 173 8.80 2.65 9.98
N ASP A 174 8.48 1.66 10.84
CA ASP A 174 9.25 0.41 10.94
C ASP A 174 9.30 -0.33 9.61
N TYR A 175 8.18 -0.36 8.87
CA TYR A 175 8.14 -0.93 7.54
C TYR A 175 9.09 -0.21 6.58
N VAL A 176 9.11 1.14 6.58
CA VAL A 176 10.04 1.91 5.74
C VAL A 176 11.48 1.69 6.18
N CYS A 177 11.77 1.65 7.48
CA CYS A 177 13.10 1.34 8.02
C CYS A 177 13.61 -0.05 7.60
N SER A 178 12.71 -1.01 7.38
CA SER A 178 13.11 -2.33 6.85
C SER A 178 13.66 -2.29 5.42
N LEU A 179 13.51 -1.17 4.72
CA LEU A 179 14.06 -0.95 3.37
C LEU A 179 15.48 -0.39 3.37
N ARG A 180 16.11 -0.22 4.54
CA ARG A 180 17.51 0.28 4.65
C ARG A 180 18.53 -0.47 3.82
N ASP A 181 18.32 -1.78 3.65
CA ASP A 181 19.18 -2.67 2.87
C ASP A 181 18.68 -2.87 1.42
N ALA A 182 17.86 -1.93 0.93
CA ALA A 182 17.36 -2.00 -0.44
C ALA A 182 18.49 -1.89 -1.46
N ARG A 183 18.34 -2.60 -2.60
CA ARG A 183 19.33 -2.62 -3.69
C ARG A 183 19.51 -1.28 -4.41
N ILE A 184 18.54 -0.39 -4.27
CA ILE A 184 18.55 0.96 -4.84
C ILE A 184 18.34 1.98 -3.71
N PRO A 185 18.87 3.21 -3.84
CA PRO A 185 18.69 4.24 -2.84
C PRO A 185 17.22 4.53 -2.58
N VAL A 186 16.85 4.61 -1.30
CA VAL A 186 15.50 4.98 -0.85
C VAL A 186 15.56 6.39 -0.27
N GLY A 187 14.73 7.29 -0.79
CA GLY A 187 14.52 8.64 -0.26
C GLY A 187 13.12 8.76 0.34
N VAL A 188 13.01 9.30 1.54
CA VAL A 188 11.75 9.42 2.25
C VAL A 188 11.29 10.87 2.31
N GLN A 189 10.07 11.15 1.84
CA GLN A 189 9.36 12.40 2.10
C GLN A 189 8.48 12.16 3.32
N LEU A 190 8.99 12.54 4.50
CA LEU A 190 8.29 12.38 5.78
C LEU A 190 7.31 13.52 5.98
N LEU A 191 6.02 13.23 6.04
CA LEU A 191 4.96 14.23 6.05
C LEU A 191 4.03 14.07 7.26
N SER A 192 3.83 15.17 8.00
CA SER A 192 2.70 15.35 8.92
C SER A 192 1.75 16.42 8.38
N VAL A 193 0.45 16.13 8.38
CA VAL A 193 -0.58 17.07 7.93
C VAL A 193 -1.46 17.47 9.10
N GLN A 194 -1.42 18.75 9.45
CA GLN A 194 -2.22 19.34 10.49
C GLN A 194 -3.57 19.80 9.95
N ILE A 195 -4.66 19.43 10.66
CA ILE A 195 -6.02 19.81 10.24
C ILE A 195 -6.26 21.27 10.59
N PRO A 196 -6.75 22.10 9.65
CA PRO A 196 -7.03 23.50 9.94
C PRO A 196 -8.02 23.67 11.08
N ILE A 197 -7.74 24.58 12.01
CA ILE A 197 -8.69 24.96 13.07
C ILE A 197 -9.90 25.62 12.43
N ALA A 198 -11.05 24.92 12.46
CA ALA A 198 -12.28 25.36 11.82
C ALA A 198 -12.99 26.53 12.53
N SER A 199 -12.58 26.86 13.76
CA SER A 199 -13.21 27.90 14.56
C SER A 199 -12.87 29.31 14.05
N ARG A 200 -13.86 29.98 13.46
CA ARG A 200 -13.74 31.40 13.07
C ARG A 200 -13.38 32.31 14.25
N ASN A 201 -13.79 31.96 15.47
CA ASN A 201 -13.47 32.73 16.67
C ASN A 201 -11.99 32.62 17.01
N VAL A 202 -11.38 31.43 16.90
CA VAL A 202 -9.94 31.27 17.13
C VAL A 202 -9.17 32.11 16.12
N GLN A 203 -9.49 32.03 14.83
CA GLN A 203 -8.83 32.81 13.78
C GLN A 203 -8.99 34.32 13.96
N ARG A 204 -10.08 34.76 14.61
CA ARG A 204 -10.35 36.21 14.83
C ARG A 204 -9.64 36.79 16.08
N PHE A 205 -9.44 35.96 17.10
CA PHE A 205 -8.94 36.45 18.43
C PHE A 205 -7.55 35.94 18.76
N VAL A 206 -6.99 34.98 18.03
CA VAL A 206 -5.63 34.48 18.24
C VAL A 206 -4.74 34.98 17.10
N PRO A 207 -3.58 35.56 17.42
CA PRO A 207 -2.60 36.01 16.43
C PRO A 207 -2.17 34.84 15.52
N GLN A 208 -1.97 35.12 14.21
CA GLN A 208 -1.60 34.11 13.23
C GLN A 208 -0.30 33.38 13.61
N ASP A 209 0.70 34.14 14.11
CA ASP A 209 1.98 33.57 14.57
C ASP A 209 1.81 32.53 15.69
N THR A 210 0.82 32.73 16.58
CA THR A 210 0.48 31.74 17.62
C THR A 210 -0.15 30.48 17.03
N ILE A 211 -1.02 30.64 16.05
CA ILE A 211 -1.63 29.51 15.34
C ILE A 211 -0.56 28.73 14.57
N ASP A 212 0.34 29.43 13.88
CA ASP A 212 1.41 28.80 13.11
C ASP A 212 2.42 28.08 14.00
N ALA A 213 2.75 28.69 15.17
CA ALA A 213 3.59 28.05 16.18
C ALA A 213 2.95 26.76 16.74
N TYR A 214 1.64 26.80 16.99
CA TYR A 214 0.89 25.62 17.42
C TYR A 214 0.95 24.48 16.39
N TYR A 215 0.65 24.76 15.13
CA TYR A 215 0.72 23.73 14.07
C TYR A 215 2.13 23.16 13.91
N ARG A 216 3.14 24.00 14.05
CA ARG A 216 4.53 23.55 13.98
C ARG A 216 4.86 22.60 15.14
N ALA A 217 4.49 22.98 16.37
CA ALA A 217 4.73 22.14 17.55
C ALA A 217 4.04 20.77 17.46
N GLU A 218 2.75 20.75 17.09
CA GLU A 218 1.99 19.50 16.88
C GLU A 218 2.60 18.62 15.76
N GLY A 219 3.04 19.27 14.68
CA GLY A 219 3.68 18.56 13.57
C GLY A 219 5.04 18.00 13.94
N GLU A 220 5.87 18.75 14.68
CA GLU A 220 7.16 18.30 15.18
C GLU A 220 6.99 17.10 16.12
N GLU A 221 6.06 17.17 17.08
CA GLU A 221 5.75 16.06 17.97
C GLU A 221 5.36 14.79 17.20
N ALA A 222 4.52 14.94 16.15
CA ALA A 222 4.12 13.81 15.31
C ALA A 222 5.29 13.20 14.51
N LEU A 223 6.30 13.99 14.16
CA LEU A 223 7.45 13.57 13.35
C LEU A 223 8.61 13.02 14.20
N ASP A 224 8.77 13.41 15.46
CA ASP A 224 9.98 13.16 16.24
C ASP A 224 10.40 11.70 16.32
N ALA A 225 9.46 10.80 16.65
CA ALA A 225 9.75 9.37 16.72
C ALA A 225 10.14 8.78 15.34
N ALA A 226 9.48 9.24 14.27
CA ALA A 226 9.75 8.79 12.91
C ALA A 226 11.14 9.27 12.44
N LYS A 227 11.51 10.52 12.73
CA LYS A 227 12.83 11.10 12.40
C LYS A 227 13.93 10.27 13.04
N LYS A 228 13.80 9.98 14.33
CA LYS A 228 14.77 9.17 15.07
C LYS A 228 14.95 7.78 14.45
N SER A 229 13.85 7.08 14.17
CA SER A 229 13.90 5.74 13.59
C SER A 229 14.54 5.74 12.18
N LEU A 230 14.21 6.73 11.33
CA LEU A 230 14.79 6.87 9.99
C LEU A 230 16.29 7.18 10.06
N GLN A 231 16.73 8.05 10.99
CA GLN A 231 18.13 8.36 11.23
C GLN A 231 18.91 7.12 11.69
N GLU A 232 18.37 6.35 12.65
CA GLU A 232 18.96 5.11 13.14
C GLU A 232 19.04 4.05 12.04
N ALA A 233 18.09 4.03 11.12
CA ALA A 233 18.11 3.16 9.94
C ALA A 233 19.06 3.64 8.83
N GLY A 234 19.60 4.86 8.93
CA GLY A 234 20.48 5.45 7.90
C GLY A 234 19.76 5.82 6.61
N LEU A 235 18.43 6.02 6.63
CA LEU A 235 17.64 6.43 5.48
C LEU A 235 17.64 7.95 5.33
N ALA A 236 17.88 8.42 4.10
CA ALA A 236 17.76 9.84 3.79
C ALA A 236 16.29 10.26 3.75
N PHE A 237 15.96 11.37 4.41
CA PHE A 237 14.61 11.91 4.40
C PHE A 237 14.59 13.45 4.40
N ASP A 238 13.51 14.00 3.82
CA ASP A 238 13.12 15.40 3.95
C ASP A 238 11.84 15.46 4.81
N GLU A 239 11.79 16.40 5.76
CA GLU A 239 10.65 16.55 6.66
C GLU A 239 9.72 17.67 6.22
N HIS A 240 8.41 17.43 6.35
CA HIS A 240 7.38 18.40 5.98
C HIS A 240 6.24 18.40 6.99
N ILE A 241 5.85 19.62 7.40
CA ILE A 241 4.64 19.87 8.20
C ILE A 241 3.76 20.79 7.36
N LEU A 242 2.59 20.29 6.98
CA LEU A 242 1.65 21.02 6.15
C LEU A 242 0.30 21.14 6.83
N ILE A 243 -0.45 22.21 6.52
CA ILE A 243 -1.80 22.43 7.01
C ILE A 243 -2.77 22.14 5.88
N GLY A 244 -3.78 21.29 6.12
CA GLY A 244 -4.75 20.95 5.09
C GLY A 244 -5.64 19.77 5.43
N HIS A 245 -6.38 19.29 4.42
CA HIS A 245 -7.16 18.05 4.53
C HIS A 245 -6.24 16.84 4.30
N PRO A 246 -5.98 16.00 5.33
CA PRO A 246 -4.89 15.03 5.29
C PRO A 246 -4.86 14.16 4.03
N GLY A 247 -5.96 13.51 3.67
CA GLY A 247 -5.97 12.62 2.51
C GLY A 247 -5.68 13.31 1.18
N GLN A 248 -6.23 14.52 0.96
CA GLN A 248 -5.98 15.31 -0.26
C GLN A 248 -4.54 15.82 -0.28
N THR A 249 -4.06 16.36 0.84
CA THR A 249 -2.70 16.89 0.96
C THR A 249 -1.66 15.80 0.73
N ILE A 250 -1.82 14.62 1.36
CA ILE A 250 -0.92 13.47 1.16
C ILE A 250 -0.81 13.10 -0.32
N VAL A 251 -1.95 12.93 -1.01
CA VAL A 251 -1.94 12.52 -2.42
C VAL A 251 -1.36 13.59 -3.34
N SER A 252 -1.70 14.87 -3.13
CA SER A 252 -1.18 15.97 -3.93
C SER A 252 0.32 16.14 -3.76
N GLN A 253 0.83 16.04 -2.53
CA GLN A 253 2.26 16.15 -2.25
C GLN A 253 3.04 14.93 -2.76
N ALA A 254 2.51 13.73 -2.64
CA ALA A 254 3.13 12.56 -3.21
C ALA A 254 3.35 12.69 -4.73
N SER A 255 2.37 13.25 -5.43
CA SER A 255 2.49 13.56 -6.87
C SER A 255 3.48 14.70 -7.13
N HIS A 256 3.44 15.77 -6.34
CA HIS A 256 4.32 16.93 -6.47
C HIS A 256 5.80 16.56 -6.28
N TRP A 257 6.09 15.77 -5.24
CA TRP A 257 7.45 15.29 -4.94
C TRP A 257 7.85 14.05 -5.76
N ARG A 258 6.99 13.63 -6.69
CA ARG A 258 7.22 12.48 -7.58
C ARG A 258 7.55 11.20 -6.81
N CYS A 259 6.82 10.96 -5.74
CA CYS A 259 6.95 9.72 -4.99
C CYS A 259 6.44 8.54 -5.84
N SER A 260 7.08 7.40 -5.69
CA SER A 260 6.70 6.15 -6.36
C SER A 260 5.58 5.40 -5.62
N ARG A 261 5.43 5.68 -4.31
CA ARG A 261 4.35 5.15 -3.48
C ARG A 261 4.12 5.98 -2.22
N ILE A 262 2.96 5.79 -1.62
CA ILE A 262 2.60 6.31 -0.30
C ILE A 262 2.66 5.16 0.71
N VAL A 263 3.24 5.40 1.88
CA VAL A 263 3.22 4.47 3.02
C VAL A 263 2.59 5.18 4.20
N MET A 264 1.62 4.54 4.86
CA MET A 264 0.93 5.11 6.01
C MET A 264 0.28 4.04 6.88
N GLY A 265 -0.09 4.42 8.09
CA GLY A 265 -0.91 3.58 8.97
C GLY A 265 -2.34 3.41 8.45
N THR A 266 -2.99 2.29 8.79
CA THR A 266 -4.42 2.07 8.47
C THR A 266 -5.36 2.96 9.29
N ARG A 267 -4.92 3.50 10.43
CA ARG A 267 -5.68 4.33 11.37
C ARG A 267 -4.80 5.46 11.88
N GLY A 268 -5.41 6.55 12.34
CA GLY A 268 -4.72 7.68 12.97
C GLY A 268 -5.21 7.91 14.40
N LEU A 269 -4.76 8.99 15.04
CA LEU A 269 -5.04 9.38 16.43
C LEU A 269 -6.54 9.48 16.77
N GLY A 270 -7.37 9.92 15.82
CA GLY A 270 -8.82 10.11 16.02
C GLY A 270 -9.67 8.85 15.80
N ALA A 271 -9.07 7.69 15.54
CA ALA A 271 -9.84 6.49 15.21
C ALA A 271 -10.43 5.84 16.46
N LEU A 272 -11.76 5.70 16.49
CA LEU A 272 -12.46 4.90 17.49
C LEU A 272 -12.01 3.43 17.38
N ALA A 273 -11.99 2.71 18.51
CA ALA A 273 -11.50 1.32 18.61
C ALA A 273 -12.19 0.36 17.61
N ASN A 274 -13.42 0.65 17.21
CA ASN A 274 -14.23 -0.17 16.31
C ASN A 274 -14.12 0.23 14.83
N VAL A 275 -13.33 1.28 14.48
CA VAL A 275 -13.18 1.72 13.08
C VAL A 275 -12.14 0.83 12.40
N MET A 276 -12.55 0.19 11.31
CA MET A 276 -11.74 -0.79 10.59
C MET A 276 -10.56 -0.14 9.85
N ILE A 277 -10.81 0.96 9.11
CA ILE A 277 -9.82 1.75 8.37
C ILE A 277 -10.16 3.23 8.61
N GLY A 278 -9.16 4.04 8.91
CA GLY A 278 -9.33 5.47 9.16
C GLY A 278 -9.78 6.25 7.91
N SER A 279 -10.48 7.36 8.13
CA SER A 279 -10.99 8.20 7.04
C SER A 279 -9.88 8.72 6.11
N THR A 280 -8.74 9.09 6.67
CA THR A 280 -7.55 9.54 5.90
C THR A 280 -7.03 8.43 5.00
N ALA A 281 -6.85 7.21 5.53
CA ALA A 281 -6.38 6.07 4.74
C ALA A 281 -7.37 5.70 3.62
N LEU A 282 -8.68 5.70 3.91
CA LEU A 282 -9.72 5.51 2.90
C LEU A 282 -9.65 6.59 1.82
N GLN A 283 -9.51 7.85 2.21
CA GLN A 283 -9.44 8.96 1.26
C GLN A 283 -8.19 8.89 0.39
N VAL A 284 -7.02 8.56 0.97
CA VAL A 284 -5.77 8.35 0.21
C VAL A 284 -5.93 7.20 -0.78
N MET A 285 -6.47 6.06 -0.36
CA MET A 285 -6.73 4.94 -1.26
C MET A 285 -7.65 5.31 -2.44
N HIS A 286 -8.67 6.15 -2.20
CA HIS A 286 -9.62 6.59 -3.24
C HIS A 286 -9.01 7.57 -4.23
N LEU A 287 -8.16 8.48 -3.76
CA LEU A 287 -7.63 9.59 -4.55
C LEU A 287 -6.30 9.25 -5.22
N SER A 288 -5.55 8.30 -4.67
CA SER A 288 -4.21 8.00 -5.13
C SER A 288 -4.19 7.38 -6.52
N GLN A 289 -3.29 7.88 -7.35
CA GLN A 289 -2.93 7.32 -8.65
C GLN A 289 -1.68 6.45 -8.58
N MET A 290 -1.04 6.39 -7.42
CA MET A 290 0.16 5.59 -7.15
C MET A 290 -0.13 4.52 -6.08
N PRO A 291 0.67 3.45 -5.99
CA PRO A 291 0.52 2.43 -4.97
C PRO A 291 0.51 3.00 -3.55
N VAL A 292 -0.38 2.45 -2.71
CA VAL A 292 -0.51 2.83 -1.30
C VAL A 292 -0.25 1.59 -0.44
N THR A 293 0.79 1.64 0.36
CA THR A 293 1.09 0.61 1.36
C THR A 293 0.49 1.01 2.70
N LEU A 294 -0.39 0.16 3.20
CA LEU A 294 -1.12 0.36 4.45
C LEU A 294 -0.58 -0.60 5.51
N VAL A 295 -0.15 -0.05 6.64
CA VAL A 295 0.42 -0.80 7.77
C VAL A 295 -0.49 -0.69 8.98
N LYS A 296 -0.63 -1.80 9.73
CA LYS A 296 -1.66 -1.93 10.78
C LYS A 296 -1.06 -1.97 12.18
#